data_8f71f93ace57ab8e6e206f0be2382821
#
_entry.id   8f71f93ace57ab8e6e206f0be2382821
#
_cell.length_a   1.000
_cell.length_b   1.000
_cell.length_c   1.000
_cell.angle_alpha   90.00
_cell.angle_beta   90.00
_cell.angle_gamma   90.00
#
_symmetry.space_group_name_H-M   'P 1'
#
loop_
_entity.id
_entity.type
_entity.pdbx_description
1 polymer ?
#
loop_
_entity_poly.entity_id
_entity_poly.type
_entity_poly.pdbx_seq_one_letter_code
_entity_poly.pdbx_strand_id
1 'polypeptide(L)'
;MTITKAHALIALAAEAVLPLADCADPTSSSNGSNGGASAAGTSAATTSYDVSQIPTDEEIAALVPAEVKARGILRNGASADYAPAEFLADDLQTAQGYDVDINKALAKVMGLNDGTTNHAEFPTIIPALGTKFYVGISSFTITSERVAQTNMISYVEVGSAFGVAAGNPNNFDPTNPCGTTIGVQTGTAQEDYATELSAQCVADGLDKITIIPHDQQTDITPKVTGEQYDATFADSTVIGYTVTLSGGQMEQVGEVVESAPQV
;
A
#
# COMPACT_ATOMS: atom_id res chain seq x y z
N MET A 1 -57.49 31.94 16.02
CA MET A 1 -58.65 32.15 15.12
C MET A 1 -58.35 31.37 13.85
N THR A 2 -59.17 30.34 13.65
CA THR A 2 -59.46 29.53 12.43
C THR A 2 -58.33 28.69 11.84
N ILE A 3 -58.13 27.41 12.10
CA ILE A 3 -58.83 26.15 11.69
C ILE A 3 -59.26 26.17 10.18
N THR A 4 -58.71 25.30 9.36
CA THR A 4 -59.44 24.29 8.60
C THR A 4 -58.49 23.46 7.72
N LYS A 5 -58.42 22.13 7.99
CA LYS A 5 -58.85 20.93 7.26
C LYS A 5 -57.99 20.56 6.04
N ALA A 6 -57.18 19.53 6.13
CA ALA A 6 -57.39 18.10 5.85
C ALA A 6 -58.13 17.78 4.53
N HIS A 7 -57.44 17.13 3.59
CA HIS A 7 -58.01 16.10 2.72
C HIS A 7 -56.93 15.05 2.39
N ALA A 8 -57.23 13.82 2.77
CA ALA A 8 -56.58 12.60 2.38
C ALA A 8 -57.23 12.06 1.09
N LEU A 9 -56.47 11.43 0.25
CA LEU A 9 -56.94 10.46 -0.77
C LEU A 9 -55.72 9.60 -1.14
N ILE A 10 -55.64 8.37 -0.62
CA ILE A 10 -56.05 7.06 -1.12
C ILE A 10 -55.22 6.60 -2.34
N ALA A 11 -54.37 5.65 -2.00
CA ALA A 11 -53.95 4.39 -2.59
C ALA A 11 -54.25 4.09 -4.07
N LEU A 12 -53.21 3.56 -4.75
CA LEU A 12 -53.41 2.37 -5.60
C LEU A 12 -52.11 1.55 -5.61
N ALA A 13 -52.20 0.35 -5.06
CA ALA A 13 -51.22 -0.71 -5.17
C ALA A 13 -51.32 -1.34 -6.56
N ALA A 14 -50.17 -1.56 -7.20
CA ALA A 14 -50.07 -2.46 -8.34
C ALA A 14 -49.03 -3.52 -8.00
N GLU A 15 -49.52 -4.70 -7.66
CA GLU A 15 -48.71 -5.92 -7.52
C GLU A 15 -48.32 -6.41 -8.92
N ALA A 16 -47.02 -6.49 -9.19
CA ALA A 16 -46.50 -7.21 -10.35
C ALA A 16 -45.92 -8.55 -9.89
N VAL A 17 -46.65 -9.61 -10.17
CA VAL A 17 -46.24 -11.00 -9.99
C VAL A 17 -45.29 -11.37 -11.12
N LEU A 18 -44.04 -11.76 -10.79
CA LEU A 18 -43.10 -12.38 -11.70
C LEU A 18 -43.17 -13.91 -11.54
N PRO A 19 -43.25 -14.70 -12.61
CA PRO A 19 -43.24 -16.16 -12.53
C PRO A 19 -41.80 -16.68 -12.38
N LEU A 20 -41.61 -17.59 -11.41
CA LEU A 20 -40.46 -18.47 -11.34
C LEU A 20 -40.55 -19.48 -12.50
N ALA A 21 -39.51 -19.52 -13.32
CA ALA A 21 -39.30 -20.60 -14.27
C ALA A 21 -38.26 -21.58 -13.71
N ASP A 22 -38.71 -22.80 -13.69
CA ASP A 22 -38.17 -24.04 -13.16
C ASP A 22 -36.90 -24.47 -13.88
N CYS A 23 -35.98 -25.05 -13.11
CA CYS A 23 -34.74 -25.68 -13.59
C CYS A 23 -35.06 -27.05 -14.16
N ALA A 24 -34.67 -27.32 -15.39
CA ALA A 24 -34.53 -28.67 -15.90
C ALA A 24 -33.11 -28.86 -16.45
N ASP A 25 -32.42 -29.82 -15.85
CA ASP A 25 -31.14 -30.37 -16.30
C ASP A 25 -31.37 -31.35 -17.46
N PRO A 26 -30.59 -31.33 -18.52
CA PRO A 26 -30.26 -32.57 -19.19
C PRO A 26 -28.81 -32.77 -19.48
N THR A 27 -28.31 -33.90 -19.02
CA THR A 27 -27.10 -34.58 -19.42
C THR A 27 -27.01 -34.80 -20.92
N SER A 28 -25.84 -34.60 -21.48
CA SER A 28 -25.04 -35.38 -22.42
C SER A 28 -24.50 -34.65 -23.64
N SER A 29 -23.16 -34.69 -23.66
CA SER A 29 -22.20 -34.82 -24.78
C SER A 29 -22.48 -34.19 -26.15
N SER A 30 -21.61 -33.28 -26.59
CA SER A 30 -20.59 -33.51 -27.65
C SER A 30 -19.96 -32.20 -28.15
N ASN A 31 -18.64 -32.17 -28.15
CA ASN A 31 -17.70 -31.61 -29.09
C ASN A 31 -18.07 -30.36 -29.91
N GLY A 32 -17.29 -29.25 -29.67
CA GLY A 32 -17.28 -28.10 -30.57
C GLY A 32 -16.38 -26.99 -30.03
N SER A 33 -15.14 -26.95 -30.50
CA SER A 33 -14.18 -25.87 -30.26
C SER A 33 -14.74 -24.51 -30.64
N ASN A 34 -14.76 -23.55 -29.71
CA ASN A 34 -14.53 -22.14 -30.08
C ASN A 34 -14.02 -21.37 -28.88
N GLY A 35 -12.83 -20.76 -29.04
CA GLY A 35 -12.15 -20.01 -28.01
C GLY A 35 -12.90 -18.74 -27.64
N GLY A 36 -13.41 -18.71 -26.43
CA GLY A 36 -13.76 -17.51 -25.71
C GLY A 36 -12.73 -17.31 -24.63
N ALA A 37 -11.82 -16.34 -24.80
CA ALA A 37 -10.91 -15.94 -23.74
C ALA A 37 -11.75 -15.32 -22.61
N SER A 38 -12.03 -16.14 -21.60
CA SER A 38 -12.48 -15.67 -20.31
C SER A 38 -11.26 -14.96 -19.70
N ALA A 39 -11.30 -13.64 -19.61
CA ALA A 39 -10.39 -12.89 -18.76
C ALA A 39 -10.63 -13.35 -17.32
N ALA A 40 -9.91 -14.39 -16.89
CA ALA A 40 -9.77 -14.70 -15.50
C ALA A 40 -9.02 -13.51 -14.89
N GLY A 41 -9.75 -12.67 -14.15
CA GLY A 41 -9.15 -11.71 -13.25
C GLY A 41 -8.20 -12.46 -12.34
N THR A 42 -6.91 -12.36 -12.61
CA THR A 42 -5.86 -12.85 -11.75
C THR A 42 -5.91 -11.94 -10.53
N SER A 43 -6.67 -12.31 -9.51
CA SER A 43 -6.41 -11.87 -8.16
C SER A 43 -4.96 -12.26 -7.89
N ALA A 44 -4.05 -11.29 -7.87
CA ALA A 44 -2.71 -11.52 -7.38
C ALA A 44 -2.83 -11.76 -5.87
N ALA A 45 -3.12 -13.01 -5.50
CA ALA A 45 -3.00 -13.45 -4.13
C ALA A 45 -1.51 -13.32 -3.78
N THR A 46 -1.16 -12.27 -3.05
CA THR A 46 0.12 -12.20 -2.36
C THR A 46 0.10 -13.30 -1.31
N THR A 47 0.64 -14.45 -1.68
CA THR A 47 0.83 -15.54 -0.73
C THR A 47 2.00 -15.19 0.15
N SER A 48 1.74 -15.07 1.47
CA SER A 48 2.80 -14.98 2.48
C SER A 48 3.79 -16.13 2.30
N TYR A 49 5.07 -15.84 2.41
CA TYR A 49 6.11 -16.87 2.31
C TYR A 49 6.04 -17.79 3.54
N ASP A 50 6.12 -19.11 3.32
CA ASP A 50 6.18 -20.09 4.41
C ASP A 50 7.57 -20.09 5.06
N VAL A 51 7.70 -19.40 6.17
CA VAL A 51 8.93 -19.32 6.96
C VAL A 51 9.14 -20.54 7.89
N SER A 52 8.22 -21.51 7.91
CA SER A 52 8.27 -22.63 8.85
C SER A 52 9.51 -23.53 8.67
N GLN A 53 10.09 -23.53 7.47
CA GLN A 53 11.27 -24.31 7.13
C GLN A 53 12.60 -23.58 7.36
N ILE A 54 12.57 -22.33 7.78
CA ILE A 54 13.78 -21.55 8.07
C ILE A 54 14.36 -22.05 9.41
N PRO A 55 15.61 -22.56 9.42
CA PRO A 55 16.21 -23.05 10.65
C PRO A 55 16.67 -21.90 11.55
N THR A 56 16.74 -22.16 12.84
CA THR A 56 17.44 -21.29 13.78
C THR A 56 18.94 -21.33 13.51
N ASP A 57 19.57 -20.16 13.53
CA ASP A 57 21.03 -20.04 13.56
C ASP A 57 21.48 -19.88 15.03
N GLU A 58 22.18 -20.87 15.55
CA GLU A 58 22.57 -20.91 16.96
C GLU A 58 23.53 -19.78 17.35
N GLU A 59 24.38 -19.32 16.43
CA GLU A 59 25.30 -18.22 16.67
C GLU A 59 24.52 -16.88 16.76
N ILE A 60 23.62 -16.66 15.85
CA ILE A 60 22.72 -15.47 15.87
C ILE A 60 21.80 -15.54 17.09
N ALA A 61 21.19 -16.69 17.36
CA ALA A 61 20.32 -16.88 18.52
C ALA A 61 21.05 -16.62 19.84
N ALA A 62 22.36 -16.94 19.94
CA ALA A 62 23.15 -16.62 21.11
C ALA A 62 23.30 -15.12 21.37
N LEU A 63 23.29 -14.30 20.33
CA LEU A 63 23.46 -12.84 20.40
C LEU A 63 22.15 -12.10 20.75
N VAL A 64 21.00 -12.75 20.66
CA VAL A 64 19.70 -12.11 20.94
C VAL A 64 19.64 -11.67 22.42
N PRO A 65 19.27 -10.43 22.74
CA PRO A 65 19.17 -9.93 24.11
C PRO A 65 18.25 -10.79 24.97
N ALA A 66 18.62 -10.98 26.24
CA ALA A 66 17.89 -11.87 27.17
C ALA A 66 16.42 -11.49 27.30
N GLU A 67 16.10 -10.19 27.30
CA GLU A 67 14.73 -9.69 27.38
C GLU A 67 13.89 -10.00 26.14
N VAL A 68 14.50 -10.01 24.94
CA VAL A 68 13.85 -10.40 23.68
C VAL A 68 13.61 -11.89 23.67
N LYS A 69 14.62 -12.69 24.08
CA LYS A 69 14.49 -14.15 24.25
C LYS A 69 13.36 -14.50 25.22
N ALA A 70 13.31 -13.81 26.38
CA ALA A 70 12.28 -14.09 27.39
C ALA A 70 10.86 -13.84 26.88
N ARG A 71 10.67 -12.88 25.99
CA ARG A 71 9.37 -12.63 25.33
C ARG A 71 9.09 -13.58 24.19
N GLY A 72 10.12 -14.07 23.52
CA GLY A 72 10.02 -15.02 22.42
C GLY A 72 9.43 -14.43 21.12
N ILE A 73 9.30 -13.11 21.01
CA ILE A 73 8.64 -12.43 19.88
C ILE A 73 9.51 -11.27 19.40
N LEU A 74 9.77 -11.21 18.09
CA LEU A 74 10.35 -10.06 17.42
C LEU A 74 9.22 -9.09 17.03
N ARG A 75 9.12 -7.96 17.73
CA ARG A 75 8.07 -6.96 17.48
C ARG A 75 8.54 -5.96 16.43
N ASN A 76 7.90 -5.98 15.28
CA ASN A 76 8.07 -5.01 14.20
C ASN A 76 7.00 -3.93 14.24
N GLY A 77 7.38 -2.67 14.00
CA GLY A 77 6.49 -1.58 13.64
C GLY A 77 6.56 -1.33 12.14
N ALA A 78 5.40 -1.25 11.47
CA ALA A 78 5.31 -0.99 10.04
C ALA A 78 4.07 -0.18 9.70
N SER A 79 4.14 0.62 8.63
CA SER A 79 2.99 1.31 8.07
C SER A 79 2.27 0.36 7.12
N ALA A 80 1.35 -0.46 7.70
CA ALA A 80 0.72 -1.58 7.01
C ALA A 80 -0.37 -1.14 6.02
N ASP A 81 -0.02 -0.26 5.11
CA ASP A 81 -0.83 0.29 4.01
C ASP A 81 0.01 0.49 2.72
N TYR A 82 1.20 -0.15 2.68
CA TYR A 82 2.23 0.07 1.67
C TYR A 82 2.50 -1.21 0.84
N ALA A 83 1.42 -1.75 0.24
CA ALA A 83 1.51 -2.98 -0.55
C ALA A 83 2.44 -2.82 -1.78
N PRO A 84 3.24 -3.85 -2.10
CA PRO A 84 3.22 -5.24 -1.61
C PRO A 84 4.17 -5.49 -0.42
N ALA A 85 4.83 -4.47 0.12
CA ALA A 85 5.83 -4.62 1.18
C ALA A 85 5.19 -5.00 2.53
N GLU A 86 4.27 -4.17 3.00
CA GLU A 86 3.52 -4.38 4.23
C GLU A 86 2.12 -3.78 4.12
N PHE A 87 1.10 -4.58 4.35
CA PHE A 87 -0.29 -4.14 4.27
C PHE A 87 -1.21 -5.06 5.08
N LEU A 88 -2.41 -4.60 5.37
CA LEU A 88 -3.40 -5.40 6.07
C LEU A 88 -4.15 -6.30 5.08
N ALA A 89 -4.42 -7.53 5.50
CA ALA A 89 -5.32 -8.44 4.80
C ALA A 89 -6.76 -7.92 4.81
N ASP A 90 -7.66 -8.63 4.14
CA ASP A 90 -9.10 -8.27 4.05
C ASP A 90 -9.80 -8.19 5.41
N ASP A 91 -9.23 -8.82 6.45
CA ASP A 91 -9.72 -8.73 7.83
C ASP A 91 -9.35 -7.41 8.53
N LEU A 92 -8.55 -6.56 7.88
CA LEU A 92 -8.03 -5.28 8.37
C LEU A 92 -7.26 -5.39 9.71
N GLN A 93 -6.72 -6.56 10.01
CA GLN A 93 -5.99 -6.84 11.25
C GLN A 93 -4.70 -7.61 10.99
N THR A 94 -4.71 -8.56 10.08
CA THR A 94 -3.55 -9.42 9.78
C THR A 94 -2.61 -8.71 8.82
N ALA A 95 -1.41 -8.38 9.30
CA ALA A 95 -0.36 -7.84 8.45
C ALA A 95 0.20 -8.92 7.51
N GLN A 96 0.43 -8.56 6.25
CA GLN A 96 1.01 -9.40 5.21
C GLN A 96 1.91 -8.56 4.28
N GLY A 97 2.68 -9.23 3.44
CA GLY A 97 3.65 -8.62 2.54
C GLY A 97 5.07 -9.09 2.82
N TYR A 98 6.00 -8.73 1.92
CA TYR A 98 7.36 -9.27 2.02
C TYR A 98 8.13 -8.75 3.26
N ASP A 99 7.89 -7.54 3.74
CA ASP A 99 8.48 -7.01 4.97
C ASP A 99 7.98 -7.76 6.21
N VAL A 100 6.71 -8.14 6.20
CA VAL A 100 6.12 -8.98 7.25
C VAL A 100 6.74 -10.37 7.25
N ASP A 101 6.96 -10.95 6.07
CA ASP A 101 7.61 -12.26 5.92
C ASP A 101 9.08 -12.21 6.34
N ILE A 102 9.80 -11.12 6.01
CA ILE A 102 11.18 -10.89 6.47
C ILE A 102 11.23 -10.84 8.00
N ASN A 103 10.32 -10.11 8.66
CA ASN A 103 10.26 -10.08 10.12
C ASN A 103 10.06 -11.47 10.74
N LYS A 104 9.15 -12.26 10.17
CA LYS A 104 8.93 -13.65 10.61
C LYS A 104 10.16 -14.53 10.38
N ALA A 105 10.82 -14.39 9.22
CA ALA A 105 12.04 -15.11 8.88
C ALA A 105 13.19 -14.79 9.86
N LEU A 106 13.40 -13.51 10.15
CA LEU A 106 14.37 -13.04 11.14
C LEU A 106 14.08 -13.64 12.53
N ALA A 107 12.83 -13.65 12.97
CA ALA A 107 12.46 -14.26 14.24
C ALA A 107 12.84 -15.76 14.29
N LYS A 108 12.64 -16.51 13.19
CA LYS A 108 13.06 -17.93 13.10
C LYS A 108 14.56 -18.07 13.20
N VAL A 109 15.33 -17.31 12.43
CA VAL A 109 16.81 -17.33 12.46
C VAL A 109 17.32 -16.99 13.87
N MET A 110 16.68 -16.05 14.58
CA MET A 110 16.99 -15.64 15.94
C MET A 110 16.55 -16.64 17.02
N GLY A 111 15.90 -17.75 16.65
CA GLY A 111 15.38 -18.73 17.61
C GLY A 111 14.21 -18.24 18.46
N LEU A 112 13.47 -17.26 17.97
CA LEU A 112 12.26 -16.75 18.60
C LEU A 112 11.02 -17.55 18.13
N ASN A 113 9.94 -17.49 18.89
CA ASN A 113 8.72 -18.21 18.57
C ASN A 113 8.01 -17.60 17.33
N ASP A 114 8.01 -16.25 17.24
CA ASP A 114 7.31 -15.52 16.17
C ASP A 114 7.91 -14.13 15.91
N GLY A 115 7.63 -13.58 14.72
CA GLY A 115 7.79 -12.18 14.36
C GLY A 115 6.43 -11.54 14.14
N THR A 116 6.04 -10.59 15.00
CA THR A 116 4.76 -9.88 14.87
C THR A 116 4.97 -8.51 14.24
N THR A 117 4.14 -8.16 13.27
CA THR A 117 4.12 -6.81 12.68
C THR A 117 2.86 -6.08 13.15
N ASN A 118 3.06 -4.89 13.67
CA ASN A 118 1.99 -4.04 14.19
C ASN A 118 1.94 -2.75 13.38
N HIS A 119 0.76 -2.40 12.93
CA HIS A 119 0.56 -1.13 12.23
C HIS A 119 0.87 0.07 13.12
N ALA A 120 1.58 1.04 12.55
CA ALA A 120 1.81 2.37 13.12
C ALA A 120 1.99 3.36 11.97
N GLU A 121 1.61 4.61 12.20
CA GLU A 121 1.88 5.69 11.25
C GLU A 121 3.38 5.81 10.97
N PHE A 122 3.76 5.88 9.71
CA PHE A 122 5.15 5.78 9.24
C PHE A 122 6.14 6.67 10.03
N PRO A 123 5.90 7.98 10.24
CA PRO A 123 6.85 8.84 10.94
C PRO A 123 6.99 8.52 12.45
N THR A 124 6.10 7.69 13.00
CA THR A 124 6.10 7.34 14.43
C THR A 124 6.92 6.09 14.75
N ILE A 125 7.33 5.31 13.73
CA ILE A 125 7.96 4.00 13.92
C ILE A 125 9.36 4.16 14.50
N ILE A 126 10.25 4.94 13.86
CA ILE A 126 11.63 5.15 14.33
C ILE A 126 11.66 5.67 15.77
N PRO A 127 10.88 6.70 16.17
CA PRO A 127 10.84 7.15 17.55
C PRO A 127 10.37 6.10 18.57
N ALA A 128 9.63 5.09 18.13
CA ALA A 128 9.11 4.03 19.00
C ALA A 128 10.03 2.79 19.10
N LEU A 129 11.16 2.78 18.39
CA LEU A 129 12.15 1.71 18.49
C LEU A 129 12.76 1.64 19.91
N GLY A 130 13.04 0.44 20.36
CA GLY A 130 13.54 0.18 21.71
C GLY A 130 12.48 0.24 22.81
N THR A 131 11.31 0.78 22.55
CA THR A 131 10.19 0.87 23.52
C THR A 131 9.00 0.01 23.09
N LYS A 132 8.33 0.40 22.03
CA LYS A 132 7.15 -0.30 21.48
C LYS A 132 7.56 -1.42 20.52
N PHE A 133 8.55 -1.17 19.67
CA PHE A 133 9.07 -2.07 18.66
C PHE A 133 10.54 -2.39 18.91
N TYR A 134 11.00 -3.57 18.48
CA TYR A 134 12.42 -3.93 18.47
C TYR A 134 13.07 -3.58 17.13
N VAL A 135 12.28 -3.70 16.05
CA VAL A 135 12.67 -3.40 14.68
C VAL A 135 11.60 -2.55 14.01
N GLY A 136 12.00 -1.81 12.97
CA GLY A 136 11.11 -1.16 12.02
C GLY A 136 11.48 -1.66 10.64
N ILE A 137 10.68 -2.57 10.07
CA ILE A 137 10.81 -3.07 8.71
C ILE A 137 9.56 -2.57 7.99
N SER A 138 9.71 -1.52 7.20
CA SER A 138 8.61 -0.78 6.58
C SER A 138 9.11 0.09 5.43
N SER A 139 9.88 -0.51 4.53
CA SER A 139 10.39 0.15 3.31
C SER A 139 11.10 1.49 3.57
N PHE A 140 11.77 1.64 4.72
CA PHE A 140 12.48 2.88 5.03
C PHE A 140 13.67 3.09 4.10
N THR A 141 13.64 4.12 3.30
CA THR A 141 14.83 4.63 2.60
C THR A 141 15.91 5.00 3.62
N ILE A 142 17.13 4.51 3.43
CA ILE A 142 18.27 4.87 4.29
C ILE A 142 18.68 6.30 3.95
N THR A 143 18.47 7.22 4.89
CA THR A 143 18.89 8.62 4.80
C THR A 143 19.86 8.96 5.93
N SER A 144 20.68 10.01 5.74
CA SER A 144 21.61 10.49 6.77
C SER A 144 20.90 10.90 8.07
N GLU A 145 19.70 11.47 7.96
CA GLU A 145 18.88 11.84 9.10
C GLU A 145 18.42 10.62 9.91
N ARG A 146 17.94 9.57 9.24
CA ARG A 146 17.49 8.33 9.88
C ARG A 146 18.63 7.53 10.50
N VAL A 147 19.78 7.47 9.81
CA VAL A 147 21.00 6.81 10.34
C VAL A 147 21.52 7.51 11.61
N ALA A 148 21.29 8.82 11.76
CA ALA A 148 21.63 9.53 12.99
C ALA A 148 20.74 9.16 14.19
N GLN A 149 19.57 8.57 13.94
CA GLN A 149 18.58 8.20 14.96
C GLN A 149 18.61 6.71 15.32
N THR A 150 18.90 5.84 14.36
CA THR A 150 18.86 4.39 14.54
C THR A 150 19.86 3.66 13.62
N ASN A 151 20.16 2.40 13.95
CA ASN A 151 20.93 1.54 13.05
C ASN A 151 20.03 1.05 11.92
N MET A 152 20.50 1.20 10.68
CA MET A 152 19.77 0.76 9.49
C MET A 152 20.56 -0.31 8.76
N ILE A 153 19.92 -1.40 8.36
CA ILE A 153 20.52 -2.54 7.68
C ILE A 153 19.70 -2.81 6.42
N SER A 154 20.27 -2.50 5.26
CA SER A 154 19.58 -2.68 3.98
C SER A 154 19.37 -4.15 3.63
N TYR A 155 18.20 -4.48 3.09
CA TYR A 155 17.88 -5.76 2.48
C TYR A 155 17.47 -5.66 1.00
N VAL A 156 17.13 -4.47 0.53
CA VAL A 156 16.72 -4.21 -0.87
C VAL A 156 17.16 -2.81 -1.31
N GLU A 157 17.23 -2.60 -2.60
CA GLU A 157 17.41 -1.29 -3.23
C GLU A 157 16.19 -1.00 -4.10
N VAL A 158 15.49 0.11 -3.85
CA VAL A 158 14.26 0.51 -4.53
C VAL A 158 14.33 1.98 -4.89
N GLY A 159 13.83 2.35 -6.05
CA GLY A 159 13.66 3.74 -6.46
C GLY A 159 12.21 4.18 -6.33
N SER A 160 11.97 5.45 -6.56
CA SER A 160 10.63 6.06 -6.51
C SER A 160 10.06 6.27 -7.91
N ALA A 161 8.73 6.24 -8.04
CA ALA A 161 8.04 6.43 -9.30
C ALA A 161 6.79 7.29 -9.13
N PHE A 162 6.36 7.93 -10.22
CA PHE A 162 5.09 8.64 -10.28
C PHE A 162 4.00 7.74 -10.84
N GLY A 163 2.85 7.71 -10.13
CA GLY A 163 1.62 7.09 -10.58
C GLY A 163 0.57 8.15 -10.92
N VAL A 164 -0.10 8.02 -12.04
CA VAL A 164 -1.15 8.94 -12.51
C VAL A 164 -2.42 8.17 -12.86
N ALA A 165 -3.53 8.89 -13.05
CA ALA A 165 -4.74 8.30 -13.62
C ALA A 165 -4.46 7.79 -15.03
N ALA A 166 -5.12 6.69 -15.43
CA ALA A 166 -4.92 6.06 -16.73
C ALA A 166 -5.15 7.04 -17.89
N GLY A 167 -4.23 7.03 -18.84
CA GLY A 167 -4.21 7.96 -19.97
C GLY A 167 -3.71 9.35 -19.61
N ASN A 168 -3.22 9.55 -18.40
CA ASN A 168 -2.62 10.80 -17.91
C ASN A 168 -3.45 12.04 -18.29
N PRO A 169 -4.71 12.16 -17.85
CA PRO A 169 -5.65 13.19 -18.33
C PRO A 169 -5.19 14.62 -18.02
N ASN A 170 -4.39 14.80 -16.97
CA ASN A 170 -3.85 16.09 -16.58
C ASN A 170 -2.52 16.43 -17.27
N ASN A 171 -2.03 15.55 -18.17
CA ASN A 171 -0.75 15.69 -18.87
C ASN A 171 0.42 15.94 -17.90
N PHE A 172 0.43 15.21 -16.76
CA PHE A 172 1.51 15.29 -15.81
C PHE A 172 2.84 14.92 -16.47
N ASP A 173 3.83 15.80 -16.33
CA ASP A 173 5.19 15.57 -16.84
C ASP A 173 6.13 15.35 -15.66
N PRO A 174 6.63 14.13 -15.43
CA PRO A 174 7.54 13.83 -14.32
C PRO A 174 8.88 14.58 -14.42
N THR A 175 9.25 15.08 -15.60
CA THR A 175 10.47 15.87 -15.81
C THR A 175 10.27 17.36 -15.51
N ASN A 176 9.02 17.81 -15.44
CA ASN A 176 8.65 19.18 -15.11
C ASN A 176 7.32 19.20 -14.33
N PRO A 177 7.32 18.78 -13.05
CA PRO A 177 6.11 18.66 -12.25
C PRO A 177 5.63 20.00 -11.66
N CYS A 178 6.20 21.12 -12.06
CA CYS A 178 5.87 22.45 -11.52
C CYS A 178 4.41 22.81 -11.75
N GLY A 179 3.76 23.37 -10.72
CA GLY A 179 2.35 23.79 -10.76
C GLY A 179 1.34 22.65 -10.57
N THR A 180 1.79 21.41 -10.44
CA THR A 180 0.91 20.23 -10.26
C THR A 180 0.60 19.94 -8.77
N THR A 181 -0.36 19.05 -8.54
CA THR A 181 -0.73 18.54 -7.23
C THR A 181 -0.29 17.10 -7.09
N ILE A 182 0.58 16.81 -6.11
CA ILE A 182 1.16 15.49 -5.88
C ILE A 182 0.79 15.00 -4.47
N GLY A 183 0.17 13.81 -4.39
CA GLY A 183 -0.06 13.10 -3.13
C GLY A 183 1.16 12.27 -2.73
N VAL A 184 1.56 12.34 -1.47
CA VAL A 184 2.68 11.59 -0.89
C VAL A 184 2.33 11.06 0.50
N GLN A 185 2.98 10.00 0.96
CA GLN A 185 2.82 9.59 2.34
C GLN A 185 3.69 10.47 3.25
N THR A 186 3.14 10.86 4.39
CA THR A 186 3.78 11.74 5.38
C THR A 186 5.08 11.14 5.92
N GLY A 187 6.14 11.93 5.97
CA GLY A 187 7.44 11.58 6.56
C GLY A 187 8.30 10.66 5.70
N THR A 188 7.94 10.48 4.42
CA THR A 188 8.71 9.65 3.48
C THR A 188 9.82 10.45 2.79
N ALA A 189 10.81 9.75 2.23
CA ALA A 189 11.82 10.37 1.38
C ALA A 189 11.20 10.98 0.11
N GLN A 190 10.07 10.46 -0.33
CA GLN A 190 9.31 10.98 -1.47
C GLN A 190 8.66 12.35 -1.16
N GLU A 191 8.19 12.56 0.07
CA GLU A 191 7.72 13.89 0.51
C GLU A 191 8.86 14.91 0.50
N ASP A 192 10.03 14.52 1.02
CA ASP A 192 11.21 15.38 1.03
C ASP A 192 11.65 15.73 -0.40
N TYR A 193 11.75 14.72 -1.28
CA TYR A 193 12.11 14.92 -2.68
C TYR A 193 11.13 15.83 -3.43
N ALA A 194 9.82 15.61 -3.24
CA ALA A 194 8.80 16.48 -3.84
C ALA A 194 8.90 17.92 -3.32
N THR A 195 9.28 18.08 -2.05
CA THR A 195 9.52 19.41 -1.45
C THR A 195 10.73 20.12 -2.07
N GLU A 196 11.81 19.38 -2.31
CA GLU A 196 12.99 19.91 -3.00
C GLU A 196 12.68 20.29 -4.45
N LEU A 197 11.93 19.44 -5.19
CA LEU A 197 11.48 19.77 -6.54
C LEU A 197 10.58 21.02 -6.55
N SER A 198 9.68 21.17 -5.57
CA SER A 198 8.82 22.36 -5.45
C SER A 198 9.65 23.64 -5.20
N ALA A 199 10.68 23.55 -4.37
CA ALA A 199 11.60 24.66 -4.14
C ALA A 199 12.37 25.04 -5.41
N GLN A 200 12.78 24.05 -6.21
CA GLN A 200 13.45 24.27 -7.49
C GLN A 200 12.51 24.96 -8.49
N CYS A 201 11.24 24.53 -8.60
CA CYS A 201 10.25 25.21 -9.44
C CYS A 201 10.15 26.71 -9.12
N VAL A 202 10.06 27.04 -7.82
CA VAL A 202 10.00 28.46 -7.38
C VAL A 202 11.28 29.21 -7.74
N ALA A 203 12.46 28.59 -7.55
CA ALA A 203 13.74 29.19 -7.90
C ALA A 203 13.87 29.50 -9.40
N ASP A 204 13.25 28.67 -10.24
CA ASP A 204 13.20 28.82 -11.69
C ASP A 204 12.10 29.77 -12.18
N GLY A 205 11.33 30.36 -11.26
CA GLY A 205 10.25 31.30 -11.56
C GLY A 205 8.97 30.64 -12.06
N LEU A 206 8.83 29.32 -11.80
CA LEU A 206 7.64 28.54 -12.12
C LEU A 206 6.71 28.41 -10.89
N ASP A 207 5.49 27.93 -11.12
CA ASP A 207 4.56 27.66 -10.05
C ASP A 207 5.04 26.50 -9.19
N LYS A 208 4.88 26.60 -7.86
CA LYS A 208 5.25 25.55 -6.93
C LYS A 208 4.41 24.28 -7.14
N ILE A 209 4.95 23.15 -6.77
CA ILE A 209 4.18 21.90 -6.62
C ILE A 209 3.28 22.03 -5.38
N THR A 210 2.02 21.66 -5.48
CA THR A 210 1.12 21.49 -4.34
C THR A 210 1.29 20.07 -3.80
N ILE A 211 2.07 19.92 -2.73
CA ILE A 211 2.31 18.62 -2.08
C ILE A 211 1.21 18.40 -1.05
N ILE A 212 0.54 17.24 -1.10
CA ILE A 212 -0.51 16.87 -0.16
C ILE A 212 -0.10 15.59 0.55
N PRO A 213 0.43 15.70 1.80
CA PRO A 213 0.79 14.54 2.59
C PRO A 213 -0.46 13.85 3.16
N HIS A 214 -0.42 12.52 3.20
CA HIS A 214 -1.40 11.64 3.82
C HIS A 214 -0.73 10.69 4.80
N ASP A 215 -1.39 10.38 5.89
CA ASP A 215 -0.87 9.42 6.87
C ASP A 215 -0.79 8.01 6.26
N GLN A 216 -1.71 7.68 5.33
CA GLN A 216 -1.76 6.40 4.65
C GLN A 216 -1.60 6.55 3.13
N GLN A 217 -0.72 5.72 2.54
CA GLN A 217 -0.51 5.70 1.09
C GLN A 217 -1.77 5.29 0.32
N THR A 218 -2.58 4.41 0.90
CA THR A 218 -3.83 3.93 0.29
C THR A 218 -4.88 5.02 0.10
N ASP A 219 -4.83 6.12 0.86
CA ASP A 219 -5.77 7.24 0.73
C ASP A 219 -5.51 8.08 -0.52
N ILE A 220 -4.33 7.97 -1.12
CA ILE A 220 -3.90 8.79 -2.25
C ILE A 220 -4.45 8.24 -3.58
N THR A 221 -4.44 6.92 -3.76
CA THR A 221 -4.88 6.26 -5.01
C THR A 221 -6.26 6.73 -5.49
N PRO A 222 -7.32 6.77 -4.66
CA PRO A 222 -8.63 7.25 -5.10
C PRO A 222 -8.66 8.75 -5.45
N LYS A 223 -7.73 9.54 -4.93
CA LYS A 223 -7.58 10.96 -5.28
C LYS A 223 -6.97 11.15 -6.67
N VAL A 224 -6.01 10.30 -7.00
CA VAL A 224 -5.37 10.29 -8.34
C VAL A 224 -6.34 9.76 -9.38
N THR A 225 -6.97 8.59 -9.14
CA THR A 225 -7.94 8.01 -10.09
C THR A 225 -9.19 8.86 -10.27
N GLY A 226 -9.55 9.67 -9.26
CA GLY A 226 -10.63 10.66 -9.32
C GLY A 226 -10.18 12.05 -9.81
N GLU A 227 -8.96 12.16 -10.38
CA GLU A 227 -8.40 13.38 -10.97
C GLU A 227 -8.36 14.61 -10.00
N GLN A 228 -8.39 14.33 -8.67
CA GLN A 228 -8.22 15.37 -7.66
C GLN A 228 -6.74 15.74 -7.45
N TYR A 229 -5.85 14.77 -7.69
CA TYR A 229 -4.40 14.94 -7.72
C TYR A 229 -3.88 14.57 -9.09
N ASP A 230 -2.85 15.27 -9.54
CA ASP A 230 -2.22 15.01 -10.83
C ASP A 230 -1.39 13.73 -10.79
N ALA A 231 -0.73 13.47 -9.66
CA ALA A 231 0.08 12.27 -9.46
C ALA A 231 0.14 11.85 -7.98
N THR A 232 0.57 10.61 -7.75
CA THR A 232 1.17 10.14 -6.49
C THR A 232 2.64 9.85 -6.72
N PHE A 233 3.46 9.99 -5.67
CA PHE A 233 4.88 9.65 -5.70
C PHE A 233 5.21 8.75 -4.53
N ALA A 234 5.66 7.53 -4.83
CA ALA A 234 5.94 6.49 -3.85
C ALA A 234 7.01 5.54 -4.40
N ASP A 235 7.40 4.53 -3.63
CA ASP A 235 8.30 3.49 -4.10
C ASP A 235 7.80 2.84 -5.40
N SER A 236 8.71 2.57 -6.31
CA SER A 236 8.38 2.00 -7.62
C SER A 236 7.68 0.65 -7.53
N THR A 237 7.98 -0.14 -6.49
CA THR A 237 7.30 -1.41 -6.19
C THR A 237 5.83 -1.19 -5.80
N VAL A 238 5.55 -0.14 -5.03
CA VAL A 238 4.19 0.23 -4.60
C VAL A 238 3.39 0.78 -5.77
N ILE A 239 3.98 1.67 -6.58
CA ILE A 239 3.33 2.19 -7.78
C ILE A 239 3.02 1.05 -8.75
N GLY A 240 4.00 0.18 -9.06
CA GLY A 240 3.79 -0.95 -9.97
C GLY A 240 2.72 -1.93 -9.48
N TYR A 241 2.67 -2.20 -8.19
CA TYR A 241 1.63 -3.04 -7.58
C TYR A 241 0.25 -2.38 -7.67
N THR A 242 0.15 -1.10 -7.31
CA THR A 242 -1.10 -0.32 -7.41
C THR A 242 -1.61 -0.26 -8.84
N VAL A 243 -0.76 -0.01 -9.82
CA VAL A 243 -1.10 -0.04 -11.25
C VAL A 243 -1.67 -1.40 -11.64
N THR A 244 -1.00 -2.49 -11.22
CA THR A 244 -1.46 -3.87 -11.52
C THR A 244 -2.85 -4.16 -10.94
N LEU A 245 -3.14 -3.69 -9.72
CA LEU A 245 -4.41 -3.92 -9.05
C LEU A 245 -5.50 -2.92 -9.41
N SER A 246 -5.15 -1.80 -10.03
CA SER A 246 -6.10 -0.72 -10.36
C SER A 246 -7.15 -1.12 -11.41
N GLY A 247 -7.01 -2.29 -12.05
CA GLY A 247 -7.90 -2.68 -13.13
C GLY A 247 -7.80 -1.76 -14.36
N GLY A 248 -6.63 -1.13 -14.55
CA GLY A 248 -6.38 -0.20 -15.66
C GLY A 248 -6.81 1.24 -15.36
N GLN A 249 -7.02 1.59 -14.10
CA GLN A 249 -7.38 2.96 -13.70
C GLN A 249 -6.16 3.84 -13.39
N MET A 250 -4.98 3.23 -13.26
CA MET A 250 -3.72 3.93 -13.04
C MET A 250 -2.64 3.46 -13.99
N GLU A 251 -1.67 4.31 -14.22
CA GLU A 251 -0.44 4.00 -14.92
C GLU A 251 0.77 4.67 -14.26
N GLN A 252 1.95 4.09 -14.44
CA GLN A 252 3.21 4.73 -14.08
C GLN A 252 3.68 5.60 -15.23
N VAL A 253 4.21 6.79 -14.90
CA VAL A 253 4.80 7.70 -15.89
C VAL A 253 6.23 8.05 -15.50
N GLY A 254 7.09 8.25 -16.51
CA GLY A 254 8.50 8.56 -16.32
C GLY A 254 9.35 7.37 -15.88
N GLU A 255 10.62 7.66 -15.68
CA GLU A 255 11.60 6.69 -15.18
C GLU A 255 11.52 6.56 -13.65
N VAL A 256 12.04 5.47 -13.11
CA VAL A 256 12.28 5.31 -11.68
C VAL A 256 13.45 6.20 -11.27
N VAL A 257 13.25 6.98 -10.25
CA VAL A 257 14.25 7.94 -9.74
C VAL A 257 14.62 7.63 -8.27
N GLU A 258 15.65 8.29 -7.76
CA GLU A 258 16.06 8.20 -6.33
C GLU A 258 16.21 6.75 -5.83
N SER A 259 16.85 5.89 -6.64
CA SER A 259 17.15 4.52 -6.19
C SER A 259 18.08 4.54 -4.98
N ALA A 260 17.62 3.94 -3.88
CA ALA A 260 18.33 3.94 -2.60
C ALA A 260 18.09 2.62 -1.84
N PRO A 261 19.06 2.24 -0.96
CA PRO A 261 18.87 1.11 -0.05
C PRO A 261 17.72 1.37 0.92
N GLN A 262 16.93 0.30 1.19
CA GLN A 262 15.81 0.32 2.13
C GLN A 262 15.93 -0.76 3.20
N VAL A 263 15.26 -0.54 4.32
CA VAL A 263 15.11 -1.43 5.48
C VAL A 263 13.67 -1.62 5.89
#